data_6f14c1d99bcb141bfe416a032bd87418
#
_entry.id   6f14c1d99bcb141bfe416a032bd87418
#
_cell.length_a   1.000
_cell.length_b   1.000
_cell.length_c   1.000
_cell.angle_alpha   90.00
_cell.angle_beta   90.00
_cell.angle_gamma   90.00
#
_symmetry.space_group_name_H-M   'P 1'
#
loop_
_entity.id
_entity.type
_entity.pdbx_description
1 polymer ?
#
loop_
_entity_poly.entity_id
_entity_poly.type
_entity_poly.pdbx_seq_one_letter_code
_entity_poly.pdbx_strand_id
1 'polypeptide(L)'
;LFRCFQRENIQECPAGAKATIVHRRNFLQLGGMALAHAGMARLPAGAQAESFQSPTPDGKADHTLRIGPVTVELDRSHIVSTIGYNNSAPGPVLRMREGKPVTVDVINDTDTPELVHWHGMLISPEVDGTEEEGSPLVPPRGRRRFQFIPRPAGSRWYHSHAMAMADLHKGAYTGQFGFVYVEGVADPG
;
A
#
# COMPACT_ATOMS: atom_id res chain seq x y z
N LEU A 1 -28.86 -16.96 18.96
CA LEU A 1 -29.20 -17.71 17.71
C LEU A 1 -28.15 -17.35 16.66
N PHE A 2 -27.10 -18.19 16.53
CA PHE A 2 -26.12 -18.05 15.46
C PHE A 2 -26.59 -18.84 14.25
N ARG A 3 -26.73 -18.18 13.08
CA ARG A 3 -27.02 -18.81 11.81
C ARG A 3 -25.72 -19.10 11.08
N CYS A 4 -25.49 -20.37 10.74
CA CYS A 4 -24.46 -20.74 9.77
C CYS A 4 -24.97 -20.44 8.37
N PHE A 5 -24.23 -19.64 7.62
CA PHE A 5 -24.57 -19.28 6.25
C PHE A 5 -23.81 -20.20 5.28
N GLN A 6 -24.52 -21.16 4.66
CA GLN A 6 -24.03 -21.85 3.47
C GLN A 6 -25.01 -21.54 2.31
N ARG A 7 -24.45 -21.21 1.15
CA ARG A 7 -25.25 -20.96 -0.06
C ARG A 7 -26.07 -22.21 -0.37
N GLU A 8 -27.39 -22.06 -0.41
CA GLU A 8 -28.41 -22.97 -0.94
C GLU A 8 -29.22 -23.83 0.03
N ASN A 9 -28.92 -23.91 1.35
CA ASN A 9 -29.91 -24.55 2.25
C ASN A 9 -29.73 -24.06 3.69
N ILE A 10 -30.80 -23.59 4.30
CA ILE A 10 -30.85 -23.26 5.73
C ILE A 10 -31.07 -24.56 6.49
N GLN A 11 -30.01 -25.12 7.07
CA GLN A 11 -30.09 -26.24 7.98
C GLN A 11 -29.85 -25.77 9.40
N GLU A 12 -30.79 -26.04 10.32
CA GLU A 12 -30.62 -25.73 11.73
C GLU A 12 -29.53 -26.62 12.35
N CYS A 13 -28.61 -26.02 13.13
CA CYS A 13 -27.64 -26.78 13.86
C CYS A 13 -28.28 -27.62 14.95
N PRO A 14 -27.87 -28.88 15.16
CA PRO A 14 -28.50 -29.76 16.17
C PRO A 14 -28.27 -29.15 17.58
N ALA A 15 -29.33 -29.16 18.38
CA ALA A 15 -29.33 -28.72 19.76
C ALA A 15 -28.41 -29.63 20.59
N GLY A 16 -27.21 -29.10 20.93
CA GLY A 16 -26.24 -29.84 21.76
C GLY A 16 -24.77 -29.49 21.53
N ALA A 17 -24.43 -28.74 20.49
CA ALA A 17 -23.05 -28.31 20.30
C ALA A 17 -22.66 -27.23 21.34
N LYS A 18 -21.94 -27.63 22.40
CA LYS A 18 -21.31 -26.69 23.34
C LYS A 18 -20.21 -25.95 22.60
N ALA A 19 -20.45 -24.68 22.29
CA ALA A 19 -19.39 -23.80 21.81
C ALA A 19 -18.33 -23.65 22.91
N THR A 20 -17.17 -24.24 22.70
CA THR A 20 -16.03 -24.07 23.61
C THR A 20 -15.45 -22.68 23.32
N ILE A 21 -15.75 -21.74 24.21
CA ILE A 21 -15.13 -20.40 24.16
C ILE A 21 -13.67 -20.55 24.58
N VAL A 22 -12.77 -20.50 23.62
CA VAL A 22 -11.33 -20.47 23.90
C VAL A 22 -10.97 -19.06 24.32
N HIS A 23 -10.70 -18.88 25.60
CA HIS A 23 -10.23 -17.59 26.13
C HIS A 23 -8.84 -17.29 25.57
N ARG A 24 -8.60 -16.00 25.25
CA ARG A 24 -7.33 -15.48 24.72
C ARG A 24 -6.10 -15.97 25.51
N ARG A 25 -6.24 -16.13 26.82
CA ARG A 25 -5.21 -16.65 27.72
C ARG A 25 -4.86 -18.12 27.43
N ASN A 26 -5.85 -18.97 27.16
CA ASN A 26 -5.66 -20.38 26.86
C ASN A 26 -5.06 -20.58 25.47
N PHE A 27 -5.40 -19.70 24.50
CA PHE A 27 -4.79 -19.72 23.18
C PHE A 27 -3.27 -19.41 23.24
N LEU A 28 -2.88 -18.41 24.04
CA LEU A 28 -1.46 -18.07 24.24
C LEU A 28 -0.67 -19.14 25.00
N GLN A 29 -1.29 -19.83 25.96
CA GLN A 29 -0.65 -20.94 26.68
C GLN A 29 -0.44 -22.18 25.80
N LEU A 30 -1.42 -22.52 24.94
CA LEU A 30 -1.30 -23.64 24.01
C LEU A 30 -0.25 -23.35 22.90
N GLY A 31 -0.15 -22.12 22.43
CA GLY A 31 0.89 -21.69 21.49
C GLY A 31 2.31 -21.76 22.07
N GLY A 32 2.47 -21.42 23.35
CA GLY A 32 3.76 -21.46 24.04
C GLY A 32 4.30 -22.87 24.27
N MET A 33 3.46 -23.85 24.52
CA MET A 33 3.87 -25.23 24.73
C MET A 33 4.26 -26.00 23.45
N ALA A 34 3.69 -25.59 22.30
CA ALA A 34 4.05 -26.19 20.99
C ALA A 34 5.44 -25.76 20.50
N LEU A 35 5.94 -24.61 20.93
CA LEU A 35 7.27 -24.11 20.55
C LEU A 35 8.42 -24.75 21.35
N ALA A 36 8.13 -25.33 22.51
CA ALA A 36 9.17 -25.95 23.38
C ALA A 36 9.62 -27.36 22.93
N HIS A 37 8.89 -27.99 21.99
CA HIS A 37 9.18 -29.35 21.50
C HIS A 37 9.60 -29.41 20.03
N ALA A 38 9.66 -28.30 19.33
CA ALA A 38 10.27 -28.22 18.00
C ALA A 38 11.79 -28.18 18.19
N GLY A 39 12.39 -29.37 18.25
CA GLY A 39 13.85 -29.53 18.30
C GLY A 39 14.51 -28.72 17.20
N MET A 40 15.71 -28.21 17.51
CA MET A 40 16.63 -27.43 16.68
C MET A 40 16.74 -27.96 15.23
N ALA A 41 15.75 -27.72 14.41
CA ALA A 41 15.93 -27.77 12.97
C ALA A 41 16.81 -26.57 12.60
N ARG A 42 18.04 -26.85 12.19
CA ARG A 42 18.92 -25.85 11.61
C ARG A 42 18.20 -25.23 10.43
N LEU A 43 17.76 -23.98 10.58
CA LEU A 43 17.32 -23.16 9.46
C LEU A 43 18.52 -23.07 8.49
N PRO A 44 18.31 -23.27 7.18
CA PRO A 44 19.38 -23.04 6.23
C PRO A 44 19.83 -21.59 6.37
N ALA A 45 21.10 -21.40 6.73
CA ALA A 45 21.76 -20.10 6.69
C ALA A 45 21.86 -19.70 5.21
N GLY A 46 20.92 -18.89 4.73
CA GLY A 46 20.89 -18.54 3.32
C GLY A 46 19.76 -17.59 2.90
N ALA A 47 18.84 -17.22 3.79
CA ALA A 47 18.02 -16.05 3.52
C ALA A 47 18.88 -14.80 3.81
N GLN A 48 19.71 -14.43 2.86
CA GLN A 48 20.29 -13.09 2.85
C GLN A 48 19.10 -12.13 2.77
N ALA A 49 18.85 -11.41 3.85
CA ALA A 49 18.08 -10.18 3.77
C ALA A 49 18.79 -9.34 2.72
N GLU A 50 18.17 -9.20 1.55
CA GLU A 50 18.65 -8.25 0.54
C GLU A 50 18.71 -6.90 1.25
N SER A 51 19.94 -6.47 1.54
CA SER A 51 20.17 -5.15 2.13
C SER A 51 19.61 -4.14 1.14
N PHE A 52 18.52 -3.50 1.52
CA PHE A 52 17.93 -2.41 0.78
C PHE A 52 19.01 -1.31 0.68
N GLN A 53 19.72 -1.28 -0.43
CA GLN A 53 20.65 -0.20 -0.68
C GLN A 53 19.84 1.07 -0.85
N SER A 54 20.07 2.05 0.01
CA SER A 54 19.51 3.39 -0.16
C SER A 54 19.80 3.87 -1.57
N PRO A 55 18.79 4.38 -2.30
CA PRO A 55 18.95 4.76 -3.70
C PRO A 55 20.07 5.79 -3.82
N THR A 56 20.93 5.60 -4.81
CA THR A 56 21.99 6.57 -5.14
C THR A 56 21.35 7.93 -5.39
N PRO A 57 21.75 9.02 -4.73
CA PRO A 57 21.09 10.32 -4.83
C PRO A 57 21.05 10.92 -6.24
N ASP A 58 21.92 10.47 -7.14
CA ASP A 58 22.22 11.14 -8.41
C ASP A 58 21.68 10.43 -9.68
N GLY A 59 20.99 9.30 -9.55
CA GLY A 59 20.39 8.61 -10.67
C GLY A 59 19.05 9.23 -11.11
N LYS A 60 18.71 9.19 -12.41
CA LYS A 60 17.38 9.53 -12.91
C LYS A 60 16.38 8.51 -12.34
N ALA A 61 15.28 9.00 -11.76
CA ALA A 61 14.18 8.13 -11.33
C ALA A 61 13.44 7.57 -12.55
N ASP A 62 12.88 6.36 -12.40
CA ASP A 62 12.03 5.74 -13.42
C ASP A 62 10.72 6.54 -13.58
N HIS A 63 10.19 7.03 -12.47
CA HIS A 63 9.00 7.87 -12.43
C HIS A 63 9.21 9.09 -11.56
N THR A 64 8.48 10.17 -11.89
CA THR A 64 8.40 11.38 -11.05
C THR A 64 6.94 11.74 -10.85
N LEU A 65 6.53 11.84 -9.60
CA LEU A 65 5.22 12.33 -9.19
C LEU A 65 5.39 13.71 -8.53
N ARG A 66 4.88 14.75 -9.19
CA ARG A 66 4.85 16.11 -8.66
C ARG A 66 3.46 16.40 -8.13
N ILE A 67 3.34 16.63 -6.83
CA ILE A 67 2.11 16.97 -6.13
C ILE A 67 1.96 18.50 -6.13
N GLY A 68 0.85 18.99 -6.61
CA GLY A 68 0.64 20.44 -6.66
C GLY A 68 -0.77 20.83 -7.09
N PRO A 69 -1.06 22.14 -7.11
CA PRO A 69 -2.35 22.64 -7.56
C PRO A 69 -2.65 22.26 -9.01
N VAL A 70 -3.89 21.85 -9.26
CA VAL A 70 -4.40 21.53 -10.60
C VAL A 70 -5.81 22.08 -10.77
N THR A 71 -6.12 22.52 -11.97
CA THR A 71 -7.46 22.94 -12.35
C THR A 71 -8.06 21.86 -13.24
N VAL A 72 -9.24 21.37 -12.87
CA VAL A 72 -9.96 20.30 -13.57
C VAL A 72 -11.30 20.84 -14.04
N GLU A 73 -11.58 20.70 -15.32
CA GLU A 73 -12.88 20.95 -15.90
C GLU A 73 -13.71 19.67 -15.79
N LEU A 74 -14.73 19.69 -14.92
CA LEU A 74 -15.66 18.56 -14.74
C LEU A 74 -16.70 18.53 -15.86
N ASP A 75 -17.16 19.71 -16.27
CA ASP A 75 -18.01 19.95 -17.42
C ASP A 75 -17.85 21.40 -17.89
N ARG A 76 -18.58 21.80 -18.96
CA ARG A 76 -18.48 23.12 -19.55
C ARG A 76 -18.74 24.30 -18.60
N SER A 77 -19.36 24.06 -17.45
CA SER A 77 -19.77 25.07 -16.47
C SER A 77 -19.10 24.90 -15.11
N HIS A 78 -18.41 23.78 -14.89
CA HIS A 78 -17.83 23.46 -13.59
C HIS A 78 -16.32 23.22 -13.70
N ILE A 79 -15.57 24.24 -13.28
CA ILE A 79 -14.12 24.19 -13.16
C ILE A 79 -13.77 24.20 -11.66
N VAL A 80 -13.01 23.22 -11.22
CA VAL A 80 -12.57 23.10 -9.83
C VAL A 80 -11.07 23.19 -9.73
N SER A 81 -10.58 23.85 -8.68
CA SER A 81 -9.17 23.85 -8.31
C SER A 81 -8.96 22.83 -7.20
N THR A 82 -7.99 21.96 -7.38
CA THR A 82 -7.68 20.89 -6.43
C THR A 82 -6.17 20.64 -6.39
N ILE A 83 -5.75 19.59 -5.68
CA ILE A 83 -4.37 19.09 -5.70
C ILE A 83 -4.36 17.78 -6.50
N GLY A 84 -3.38 17.63 -7.35
CA GLY A 84 -3.22 16.42 -8.18
C GLY A 84 -1.77 16.05 -8.38
N TYR A 85 -1.54 15.11 -9.30
CA TYR A 85 -0.21 14.63 -9.66
C TYR A 85 0.16 15.05 -11.09
N ASN A 86 1.34 15.63 -11.28
CA ASN A 86 1.85 16.03 -12.59
C ASN A 86 0.87 16.92 -13.39
N ASN A 87 0.27 17.90 -12.72
CA ASN A 87 -0.73 18.83 -13.27
C ASN A 87 -2.01 18.14 -13.79
N SER A 88 -2.36 16.99 -13.26
CA SER A 88 -3.55 16.22 -13.64
C SER A 88 -4.25 15.61 -12.42
N ALA A 89 -5.55 15.46 -12.53
CA ALA A 89 -6.39 14.66 -11.63
C ALA A 89 -7.43 13.90 -12.46
N PRO A 90 -7.37 12.56 -12.52
CA PRO A 90 -6.37 11.68 -11.89
C PRO A 90 -4.96 11.91 -12.42
N GLY A 91 -3.96 11.49 -11.62
CA GLY A 91 -2.56 11.51 -12.00
C GLY A 91 -2.23 10.50 -13.13
N PRO A 92 -1.00 10.51 -13.64
CA PRO A 92 -0.59 9.64 -14.75
C PRO A 92 -0.64 8.16 -14.39
N VAL A 93 -0.85 7.31 -15.40
CA VAL A 93 -0.67 5.86 -15.25
C VAL A 93 0.83 5.56 -15.16
N LEU A 94 1.24 4.90 -14.09
CA LEU A 94 2.62 4.41 -13.94
C LEU A 94 2.69 2.96 -14.40
N ARG A 95 3.65 2.66 -15.27
CA ARG A 95 3.95 1.29 -15.70
C ARG A 95 5.20 0.80 -15.00
N MET A 96 5.09 -0.32 -14.32
CA MET A 96 6.18 -0.97 -13.58
C MET A 96 6.25 -2.43 -14.00
N ARG A 97 7.35 -3.10 -13.71
CA ARG A 97 7.50 -4.54 -14.00
C ARG A 97 7.65 -5.32 -12.70
N GLU A 98 6.85 -6.39 -12.56
CA GLU A 98 6.90 -7.25 -11.38
C GLU A 98 8.31 -7.78 -11.13
N GLY A 99 8.74 -7.71 -9.87
CA GLY A 99 10.05 -8.22 -9.46
C GLY A 99 11.26 -7.40 -9.91
N LYS A 100 11.07 -6.26 -10.59
CA LYS A 100 12.15 -5.36 -10.97
C LYS A 100 12.15 -4.13 -10.06
N PRO A 101 13.30 -3.73 -9.50
CA PRO A 101 13.40 -2.50 -8.72
C PRO A 101 12.91 -1.30 -9.54
N VAL A 102 12.12 -0.45 -8.91
CA VAL A 102 11.66 0.83 -9.47
C VAL A 102 12.01 1.97 -8.52
N THR A 103 12.37 3.11 -9.09
CA THR A 103 12.69 4.33 -8.37
C THR A 103 11.67 5.40 -8.71
N VAL A 104 11.03 5.97 -7.68
CA VAL A 104 10.03 7.03 -7.83
C VAL A 104 10.45 8.26 -7.04
N ASP A 105 10.60 9.40 -7.72
CA ASP A 105 10.76 10.70 -7.07
C ASP A 105 9.39 11.32 -6.82
N VAL A 106 9.08 11.61 -5.57
CA VAL A 106 7.91 12.38 -5.19
C VAL A 106 8.35 13.79 -4.82
N ILE A 107 7.82 14.76 -5.54
CA ILE A 107 8.09 16.19 -5.35
C ILE A 107 6.81 16.83 -4.85
N ASN A 108 6.88 17.49 -3.71
CA ASN A 108 5.76 18.14 -3.06
C ASN A 108 5.85 19.66 -3.24
N ASP A 109 5.00 20.22 -4.09
CA ASP A 109 4.89 21.67 -4.31
C ASP A 109 3.80 22.31 -3.43
N THR A 110 3.29 21.60 -2.43
CA THR A 110 2.30 22.12 -1.47
C THR A 110 2.98 22.66 -0.21
N ASP A 111 2.23 23.34 0.63
CA ASP A 111 2.68 23.88 1.91
C ASP A 111 2.43 22.91 3.08
N THR A 112 1.92 21.72 2.82
CA THR A 112 1.65 20.67 3.80
C THR A 112 2.48 19.43 3.49
N PRO A 113 2.84 18.60 4.51
CA PRO A 113 3.47 17.31 4.25
C PRO A 113 2.56 16.43 3.38
N GLU A 114 3.15 15.60 2.55
CA GLU A 114 2.43 14.68 1.67
C GLU A 114 3.01 13.27 1.77
N LEU A 115 2.22 12.28 1.37
CA LEU A 115 2.64 10.88 1.35
C LEU A 115 1.87 10.14 0.26
N VAL A 116 2.58 9.34 -0.53
CA VAL A 116 1.98 8.53 -1.58
C VAL A 116 1.94 7.08 -1.12
N HIS A 117 0.74 6.54 -0.97
CA HIS A 117 0.52 5.12 -0.69
C HIS A 117 0.36 4.32 -1.99
N TRP A 118 1.03 3.18 -2.04
CA TRP A 118 1.02 2.25 -3.18
C TRP A 118 0.00 1.14 -2.93
N HIS A 119 -1.26 1.43 -3.13
CA HIS A 119 -2.37 0.59 -2.74
C HIS A 119 -2.39 -0.77 -3.46
N GLY A 120 -2.41 -1.84 -2.68
CA GLY A 120 -2.47 -3.22 -3.16
C GLY A 120 -1.12 -3.81 -3.57
N MET A 121 0.00 -3.15 -3.22
CA MET A 121 1.34 -3.71 -3.41
C MET A 121 1.84 -4.39 -2.13
N LEU A 122 2.63 -5.44 -2.30
CA LEU A 122 3.34 -6.13 -1.21
C LEU A 122 4.77 -5.62 -1.19
N ILE A 123 4.98 -4.50 -0.53
CA ILE A 123 6.28 -3.81 -0.40
C ILE A 123 6.56 -3.51 1.08
N SER A 124 7.79 -3.08 1.37
CA SER A 124 8.19 -2.79 2.75
C SER A 124 7.44 -1.58 3.33
N PRO A 125 7.06 -1.61 4.63
CA PRO A 125 6.39 -0.50 5.31
C PRO A 125 7.10 0.85 5.18
N GLU A 126 8.43 0.87 5.13
CA GLU A 126 9.21 2.11 5.00
C GLU A 126 8.97 2.83 3.66
N VAL A 127 8.40 2.16 2.66
CA VAL A 127 8.14 2.72 1.33
C VAL A 127 6.70 2.57 0.88
N ASP A 128 5.86 1.89 1.67
CA ASP A 128 4.46 1.62 1.35
C ASP A 128 3.59 2.88 1.30
N GLY A 129 4.01 3.93 2.00
CA GLY A 129 3.29 5.19 2.01
C GLY A 129 2.23 5.28 3.11
N THR A 130 2.42 4.58 4.22
CA THR A 130 1.62 4.69 5.45
C THR A 130 2.49 5.24 6.58
N GLU A 131 2.14 6.40 7.11
CA GLU A 131 2.91 7.08 8.17
C GLU A 131 2.94 6.23 9.44
N GLU A 132 1.83 5.62 9.79
CA GLU A 132 1.65 4.77 10.98
C GLU A 132 2.54 3.52 10.95
N GLU A 133 2.94 3.08 9.76
CA GLU A 133 3.81 1.94 9.56
C GLU A 133 5.29 2.31 9.34
N GLY A 134 5.59 3.60 9.37
CA GLY A 134 6.96 4.12 9.34
C GLY A 134 7.40 4.70 8.00
N SER A 135 6.52 4.84 7.02
CA SER A 135 6.84 5.54 5.77
C SER A 135 7.12 7.02 6.04
N PRO A 136 8.24 7.56 5.58
CA PRO A 136 8.58 8.96 5.82
C PRO A 136 7.79 9.91 4.93
N LEU A 137 7.21 10.96 5.53
CA LEU A 137 6.53 12.03 4.81
C LEU A 137 7.45 12.75 3.82
N VAL A 138 6.90 13.21 2.72
CA VAL A 138 7.53 14.16 1.81
C VAL A 138 7.28 15.56 2.37
N PRO A 139 8.32 16.30 2.80
CA PRO A 139 8.14 17.58 3.46
C PRO A 139 7.51 18.63 2.53
N PRO A 140 6.86 19.67 3.10
CA PRO A 140 6.37 20.80 2.32
C PRO A 140 7.48 21.39 1.44
N ARG A 141 7.18 21.73 0.21
CA ARG A 141 8.11 22.29 -0.77
C ARG A 141 9.39 21.45 -0.93
N GLY A 142 9.30 20.16 -0.68
CA GLY A 142 10.42 19.25 -0.69
C GLY A 142 10.27 18.08 -1.63
N ARG A 143 11.20 17.17 -1.53
CA ARG A 143 11.19 15.94 -2.33
C ARG A 143 11.65 14.75 -1.52
N ARG A 144 11.23 13.54 -1.95
CA ARG A 144 11.74 12.28 -1.42
C ARG A 144 11.79 11.25 -2.53
N ARG A 145 12.81 10.41 -2.50
CA ARG A 145 12.96 9.27 -3.40
C ARG A 145 12.55 8.00 -2.69
N PHE A 146 11.71 7.21 -3.35
CA PHE A 146 11.31 5.88 -2.93
C PHE A 146 11.85 4.85 -3.92
N GLN A 147 12.29 3.71 -3.41
CA GLN A 147 12.73 2.59 -4.21
C GLN A 147 12.10 1.31 -3.65
N PHE A 148 11.48 0.53 -4.51
CA PHE A 148 10.85 -0.73 -4.12
C PHE A 148 10.78 -1.70 -5.30
N ILE A 149 10.42 -2.95 -5.01
CA ILE A 149 10.18 -3.99 -6.02
C ILE A 149 8.67 -4.21 -6.08
N PRO A 150 7.99 -3.75 -7.15
CA PRO A 150 6.55 -3.86 -7.27
C PRO A 150 6.11 -5.31 -7.38
N ARG A 151 5.11 -5.69 -6.60
CA ARG A 151 4.41 -6.98 -6.61
C ARG A 151 3.09 -6.90 -5.86
N PRO A 152 2.07 -7.73 -6.18
CA PRO A 152 2.01 -8.63 -7.33
C PRO A 152 1.67 -7.90 -8.62
N ALA A 153 1.80 -8.59 -9.75
CA ALA A 153 1.37 -8.12 -11.08
C ALA A 153 -0.12 -7.74 -11.12
N GLY A 154 -0.48 -6.92 -12.10
CA GLY A 154 -1.86 -6.47 -12.36
C GLY A 154 -2.10 -5.01 -12.05
N SER A 155 -3.37 -4.60 -12.11
CA SER A 155 -3.78 -3.22 -11.86
C SER A 155 -3.73 -2.89 -10.38
N ARG A 156 -3.10 -1.77 -10.06
CA ARG A 156 -2.97 -1.17 -8.73
C ARG A 156 -3.27 0.31 -8.85
N TRP A 157 -3.24 1.03 -7.75
CA TRP A 157 -3.39 2.47 -7.75
C TRP A 157 -2.52 3.13 -6.68
N TYR A 158 -2.25 4.39 -6.83
CA TYR A 158 -1.57 5.20 -5.84
C TYR A 158 -2.44 6.39 -5.46
N HIS A 159 -2.32 6.85 -4.23
CA HIS A 159 -3.09 7.97 -3.73
C HIS A 159 -2.41 8.65 -2.54
N SER A 160 -2.84 9.87 -2.20
CA SER A 160 -2.37 10.52 -0.99
C SER A 160 -2.85 9.75 0.26
N HIS A 161 -1.94 9.53 1.20
CA HIS A 161 -2.22 8.96 2.52
C HIS A 161 -1.83 9.92 3.64
N ALA A 162 -1.40 11.12 3.31
CA ALA A 162 -1.04 12.14 4.28
C ALA A 162 -2.27 12.51 5.11
N MET A 163 -2.12 12.51 6.45
CA MET A 163 -3.17 12.84 7.40
C MET A 163 -4.47 12.01 7.26
N ALA A 164 -4.38 10.78 6.78
CA ALA A 164 -5.54 9.91 6.55
C ALA A 164 -6.39 9.71 7.81
N MET A 165 -5.79 9.72 8.99
CA MET A 165 -6.51 9.63 10.26
C MET A 165 -7.28 10.90 10.64
N ALA A 166 -6.85 12.06 10.13
CA ALA A 166 -7.47 13.34 10.43
C ALA A 166 -8.47 13.79 9.35
N ASP A 167 -8.22 13.45 8.09
CA ASP A 167 -9.05 13.86 6.96
C ASP A 167 -8.96 12.87 5.80
N LEU A 168 -9.64 11.75 5.94
CA LEU A 168 -9.75 10.69 4.91
C LEU A 168 -10.30 11.19 3.56
N HIS A 169 -11.04 12.28 3.57
CA HIS A 169 -11.71 12.79 2.37
C HIS A 169 -10.80 13.65 1.52
N LYS A 170 -9.78 14.28 2.10
CA LYS A 170 -9.01 15.31 1.44
C LYS A 170 -8.15 14.80 0.30
N GLY A 171 -7.45 13.71 0.47
CA GLY A 171 -6.50 13.20 -0.53
C GLY A 171 -7.18 12.56 -1.73
N ALA A 172 -7.72 11.37 -1.55
CA ALA A 172 -8.25 10.57 -2.67
C ALA A 172 -9.50 11.17 -3.30
N TYR A 173 -10.42 11.75 -2.50
CA TYR A 173 -11.67 12.33 -3.00
C TYR A 173 -11.43 13.59 -3.85
N THR A 174 -10.40 14.36 -3.54
CA THR A 174 -10.09 15.59 -4.27
C THR A 174 -9.29 15.38 -5.56
N GLY A 175 -8.92 14.14 -5.90
CA GLY A 175 -8.22 13.83 -7.14
C GLY A 175 -6.75 13.44 -6.98
N GLN A 176 -6.23 13.35 -5.76
CA GLN A 176 -4.87 12.89 -5.51
C GLN A 176 -4.76 11.36 -5.60
N PHE A 177 -5.05 10.82 -6.76
CA PHE A 177 -4.87 9.40 -7.07
C PHE A 177 -4.46 9.20 -8.53
N GLY A 178 -3.93 8.03 -8.82
CA GLY A 178 -3.63 7.58 -10.17
C GLY A 178 -3.46 6.06 -10.21
N PHE A 179 -3.29 5.50 -11.39
CA PHE A 179 -3.22 4.07 -11.57
C PHE A 179 -1.78 3.59 -11.76
N VAL A 180 -1.53 2.37 -11.30
CA VAL A 180 -0.29 1.63 -11.57
C VAL A 180 -0.64 0.34 -12.29
N TYR A 181 0.04 0.08 -13.39
CA TYR A 181 0.01 -1.22 -14.03
C TYR A 181 1.35 -1.92 -13.78
N VAL A 182 1.30 -3.02 -13.02
CA VAL A 182 2.48 -3.87 -12.78
C VAL A 182 2.44 -5.00 -13.79
N GLU A 183 3.31 -4.91 -14.79
CA GLU A 183 3.46 -5.92 -15.84
C GLU A 183 4.00 -7.21 -15.23
N GLY A 184 3.31 -8.32 -15.49
CA GLY A 184 3.76 -9.65 -15.07
C GLY A 184 4.93 -10.18 -15.91
N VAL A 185 5.59 -11.18 -15.38
CA VAL A 185 6.74 -11.83 -16.08
C VAL A 185 6.30 -12.42 -17.44
N ALA A 186 5.06 -12.88 -17.55
CA ALA A 186 4.48 -13.48 -18.76
C ALA A 186 3.55 -12.53 -19.53
N ASP A 187 3.52 -11.25 -19.20
CA ASP A 187 2.69 -10.27 -19.87
C ASP A 187 3.25 -10.01 -21.28
N PRO A 188 2.45 -10.16 -22.34
CA PRO A 188 2.93 -10.00 -23.72
C PRO A 188 3.24 -8.54 -24.11
N GLY A 189 2.91 -7.55 -23.26
CA GLY A 189 3.16 -6.13 -23.54
C GLY A 189 2.00 -5.43 -24.24
#